data_aaee316d0ee76a9418e49b1a05807ea8
#
_entry.id   aaee316d0ee76a9418e49b1a05807ea8
#
_cell.length_a   1.000
_cell.length_b   1.000
_cell.length_c   1.000
_cell.angle_alpha   90.00
_cell.angle_beta   90.00
_cell.angle_gamma   90.00
#
_symmetry.space_group_name_H-M   'P 1'
#
loop_
_entity.id
_entity.type
_entity.pdbx_description
1 polymer ?
#
loop_
_entity_poly.entity_id
_entity_poly.type
_entity_poly.pdbx_seq_one_letter_code
_entity_poly.pdbx_strand_id
1 'polypeptide(L)' 'MKVVALYMIMCSAMVNTQCLEPHKLNTYDTFYDCMVAGYTESLNKTKEIGSEEVNKNRIYIKFVCATETINKVET' A
#
# COMPACT_ATOMS: atom_id res chain seq x y z
N MET A 1 22.14 5.46 -1.68
CA MET A 1 21.23 4.84 -2.62
C MET A 1 19.79 5.13 -2.24
N LYS A 2 19.00 5.44 -3.22
CA LYS A 2 17.59 5.73 -2.97
C LYS A 2 16.71 4.67 -3.60
N VAL A 3 15.66 4.33 -2.88
CA VAL A 3 14.66 3.40 -3.40
C VAL A 3 13.28 4.02 -3.15
N VAL A 4 12.29 3.47 -3.81
CA VAL A 4 10.92 3.94 -3.63
C VAL A 4 10.17 2.83 -2.91
N ALA A 5 9.71 3.12 -1.72
CA ALA A 5 9.03 2.13 -0.89
C ALA A 5 7.53 2.19 -1.09
N LEU A 6 6.92 1.04 -1.21
CA LEU A 6 5.47 0.92 -1.36
C LEU A 6 4.85 0.56 -0.03
N TYR A 7 3.96 1.42 0.43
CA TYR A 7 3.19 1.18 1.65
C TYR A 7 1.73 1.05 1.29
N MET A 8 1.07 0.07 1.89
CA MET A 8 -0.35 -0.15 1.65
C MET A 8 -1.12 0.13 2.93
N ILE A 9 -2.27 0.75 2.78
CA ILE A 9 -3.10 1.14 3.92
C ILE A 9 -4.50 0.62 3.68
N MET A 10 -5.01 -0.17 4.63
CA MET A 10 -6.37 -0.69 4.55
C MET A 10 -7.29 0.20 5.38
N CYS A 11 -8.39 0.61 4.79
CA CYS A 11 -9.32 1.53 5.44
C CYS A 11 -10.74 1.01 5.37
N SER A 12 -11.56 1.47 6.30
CA SER A 12 -12.98 1.19 6.30
C SER A 12 -13.71 2.52 6.29
N ALA A 13 -14.62 2.69 5.34
CA ALA A 13 -15.37 3.93 5.21
C ALA A 13 -16.79 3.78 5.73
N MET A 14 -16.91 3.23 6.91
CA MET A 14 -18.23 3.08 7.53
C MET A 14 -18.69 4.43 8.07
N VAL A 15 -19.10 4.50 9.32
CA VAL A 15 -19.57 5.75 9.88
C VAL A 15 -18.44 6.77 9.95
N ASN A 16 -17.31 6.33 10.50
CA ASN A 16 -16.11 7.16 10.53
C ASN A 16 -15.04 6.42 9.77
N THR A 17 -14.36 7.12 8.88
CA THR A 17 -13.29 6.49 8.13
C THR A 17 -12.16 6.14 9.08
N GLN A 18 -11.81 4.87 9.10
CA GLN A 18 -10.73 4.37 9.93
C GLN A 18 -9.76 3.60 9.09
N CYS A 19 -8.49 3.82 9.31
CA CYS A 19 -7.44 3.15 8.55
C CYS A 19 -6.49 2.46 9.50
N LEU A 20 -6.00 1.30 9.07
CA LEU A 20 -4.96 0.60 9.80
C LEU A 20 -3.63 1.28 9.49
N GLU A 21 -2.63 0.90 10.24
CA GLU A 21 -1.31 1.48 10.02
C GLU A 21 -0.76 1.05 8.68
N PRO A 22 0.04 1.91 8.04
CA PRO A 22 0.63 1.55 6.76
C PRO A 22 1.53 0.33 6.88
N HIS A 23 1.47 -0.52 5.89
CA HIS A 23 2.25 -1.74 5.87
C HIS A 23 3.19 -1.69 4.67
N LYS A 24 4.49 -1.78 4.92
CA LYS A 24 5.46 -1.73 3.84
C LYS A 24 5.49 -3.08 3.13
N LEU A 25 5.27 -3.04 1.82
CA LEU A 25 5.24 -4.26 1.02
C LEU A 25 6.57 -4.57 0.37
N ASN A 26 7.16 -3.57 -0.27
CA ASN A 26 8.36 -3.81 -1.03
C ASN A 26 9.01 -2.49 -1.40
N THR A 27 10.17 -2.57 -2.04
CA THR A 27 10.85 -1.38 -2.55
C THR A 27 11.12 -1.58 -4.03
N TYR A 28 11.23 -0.46 -4.73
CA TYR A 28 11.41 -0.45 -6.18
C TYR A 28 12.46 0.58 -6.55
N ASP A 29 13.04 0.41 -7.73
CA ASP A 29 14.08 1.32 -8.19
C ASP A 29 13.53 2.65 -8.68
N THR A 30 12.30 2.65 -9.21
CA THR A 30 11.72 3.86 -9.77
C THR A 30 10.33 4.11 -9.20
N PHE A 31 9.94 5.36 -9.26
CA PHE A 31 8.61 5.74 -8.81
C PHE A 31 7.54 5.07 -9.69
N TYR A 32 7.81 4.99 -10.98
CA TYR A 32 6.87 4.37 -11.91
C TYR A 32 6.60 2.91 -11.52
N ASP A 33 7.67 2.17 -11.25
CA ASP A 33 7.50 0.76 -10.87
C ASP A 33 6.70 0.63 -9.59
N CYS A 34 6.95 1.52 -8.64
CA CYS A 34 6.19 1.51 -7.39
C CYS A 34 4.71 1.80 -7.64
N MET A 35 4.42 2.77 -8.50
CA MET A 35 3.03 3.12 -8.79
C MET A 35 2.30 1.96 -9.45
N VAL A 36 2.93 1.32 -10.42
CA VAL A 36 2.31 0.17 -11.08
C VAL A 36 2.05 -0.94 -10.06
N ALA A 37 3.05 -1.22 -9.24
CA ALA A 37 2.91 -2.26 -8.23
C ALA A 37 1.82 -1.88 -7.23
N GLY A 38 1.74 -0.60 -6.87
CA GLY A 38 0.73 -0.15 -5.91
C GLY A 38 -0.68 -0.40 -6.39
N TYR A 39 -0.95 -0.07 -7.64
CA TYR A 39 -2.29 -0.30 -8.19
C TYR A 39 -2.56 -1.79 -8.33
N THR A 40 -1.56 -2.56 -8.78
CA THR A 40 -1.73 -3.99 -8.97
C THR A 40 -1.99 -4.69 -7.64
N GLU A 41 -1.18 -4.37 -6.64
CA GLU A 41 -1.34 -5.01 -5.33
C GLU A 41 -2.64 -4.59 -4.65
N SER A 42 -3.04 -3.32 -4.84
CA SER A 42 -4.28 -2.85 -4.26
C SER A 42 -5.48 -3.56 -4.88
N LEU A 43 -5.45 -3.75 -6.18
CA LEU A 43 -6.51 -4.47 -6.86
C LEU A 43 -6.56 -5.92 -6.40
N ASN A 44 -5.39 -6.56 -6.34
CA ASN A 44 -5.34 -7.95 -5.91
C ASN A 44 -5.83 -8.11 -4.48
N LYS A 45 -5.45 -7.21 -3.60
CA LYS A 45 -5.87 -7.29 -2.20
C LYS A 45 -7.37 -7.11 -2.09
N THR A 46 -7.93 -6.17 -2.85
CA THR A 46 -9.37 -5.94 -2.83
C THR A 46 -10.12 -7.19 -3.28
N LYS A 47 -9.62 -7.85 -4.33
CA LYS A 47 -10.25 -9.07 -4.81
C LYS A 47 -10.09 -10.21 -3.82
N GLU A 48 -8.95 -10.26 -3.15
CA GLU A 48 -8.69 -11.29 -2.17
C GLU A 48 -9.65 -11.18 -0.98
N ILE A 49 -9.91 -9.95 -0.54
CA ILE A 49 -10.85 -9.72 0.55
C ILE A 49 -12.25 -10.14 0.13
N GLY A 50 -12.60 -9.87 -1.12
CA GLY A 50 -13.86 -10.32 -1.67
C GLY A 50 -14.97 -9.29 -1.59
N SER A 51 -15.93 -9.41 -2.50
CA SER A 51 -16.98 -8.42 -2.61
C SER A 51 -17.86 -8.35 -1.38
N GLU A 52 -18.07 -9.48 -0.73
CA GLU A 52 -18.96 -9.49 0.43
C GLU A 52 -18.40 -8.63 1.57
N GLU A 53 -17.14 -8.87 1.91
CA GLU A 53 -16.52 -8.11 2.99
C GLU A 53 -16.32 -6.65 2.60
N VAL A 54 -15.89 -6.42 1.37
CA VAL A 54 -15.67 -5.06 0.90
C VAL A 54 -16.96 -4.26 0.98
N ASN A 55 -18.07 -4.84 0.54
CA ASN A 55 -19.34 -4.13 0.55
C ASN A 55 -19.88 -3.97 1.96
N LYS A 56 -19.71 -4.99 2.77
CA LYS A 56 -20.28 -4.97 4.12
C LYS A 56 -19.57 -3.94 5.01
N ASN A 57 -18.26 -3.90 4.93
CA ASN A 57 -17.48 -3.01 5.79
C ASN A 57 -16.91 -1.80 5.08
N ARG A 58 -17.28 -1.60 3.81
CA ARG A 58 -16.81 -0.47 3.01
C ARG A 58 -15.29 -0.38 3.04
N ILE A 59 -14.65 -1.51 2.78
CA ILE A 59 -13.20 -1.58 2.82
C ILE A 59 -12.61 -1.04 1.55
N TYR A 60 -11.57 -0.24 1.66
CA TYR A 60 -10.84 0.19 0.49
C TYR A 60 -9.36 0.22 0.83
N ILE A 61 -8.55 0.11 -0.21
CA ILE A 61 -7.10 0.05 -0.06
C ILE A 61 -6.53 1.29 -0.71
N LYS A 62 -5.59 1.92 -0.04
CA LYS A 62 -4.83 2.97 -0.69
C LYS A 62 -3.37 2.68 -0.48
N PHE A 63 -2.51 3.32 -1.26
CA PHE A 63 -1.08 3.07 -1.16
C PHE A 63 -0.31 4.36 -1.34
N VAL A 64 0.92 4.31 -0.87
CA VAL A 64 1.81 5.44 -0.96
C VAL A 64 3.16 4.95 -1.46
N CYS A 65 3.76 5.70 -2.37
CA CYS A 65 5.10 5.45 -2.83
C CYS A 65 5.99 6.55 -2.29
N ALA A 66 6.90 6.19 -1.40
CA ALA A 66 7.75 7.16 -0.73
C ALA A 66 9.21 6.87 -1.00
N THR A 67 9.93 7.90 -1.39
CA THR A 67 11.35 7.75 -1.63
C THR A 67 12.08 7.63 -0.31
N GLU A 68 12.92 6.61 -0.18
CA GLU A 68 13.69 6.39 1.03
C GLU A 68 15.15 6.29 0.67
N THR A 69 16.00 6.77 1.58
CA THR A 69 17.42 6.66 1.41
C THR A 69 17.89 5.46 2.23
N ILE A 70 18.61 4.57 1.58
CA ILE A 70 19.18 3.45 2.28
C ILE A 70 20.57 3.81 2.70
N ASN A 71 20.79 3.88 4.00
CA ASN A 71 22.11 4.12 4.53
C ASN A 71 22.77 2.80 4.75
N LYS A 72 23.87 2.57 4.01
CA LYS A 72 24.63 1.45 4.26
C LYS A 72 25.50 1.79 5.33
N VAL A 73 25.23 1.38 6.41
CA VAL A 73 26.11 1.61 7.47
C VAL A 73 27.21 0.74 7.30
N GLU A 74 28.15 1.12 7.20
CA GLU A 74 29.11 0.36 7.10
C GLU A 74 29.69 0.24 8.04
N THR A 75 29.66 -0.26 8.18
CA THR A 75 30.08 -0.40 9.14
C THR A 75 30.45 -0.89 9.34
#